data_f175548954fac519c1101a6d2728ee48
#
_entry.id   f175548954fac519c1101a6d2728ee48
#
_cell.length_a   1.000
_cell.length_b   1.000
_cell.length_c   1.000
_cell.angle_alpha   90.00
_cell.angle_beta   90.00
_cell.angle_gamma   90.00
#
_symmetry.space_group_name_H-M   'P 1'
#
loop_
_entity.id
_entity.type
_entity.pdbx_description
1 polymer ?
#
loop_
_entity_poly.entity_id
_entity_poly.type
_entity_poly.pdbx_seq_one_letter_code
_entity_poly.pdbx_strand_id
1 'polypeptide(L)'
;CVDPTHAHDKPAALDVQLLQRGAALAHRLGGELHAVHVFSVPAPVGVIGDAYIAAAAMPPVEQSVEQARKACFDLARANGLPADHVHFRVGVPARDIVAQAREIDASLVLMGAVSRRRLERWFVGSTAEAALDRLPCNVWVEKPGVAA
;
A
#
# COMPACT_ATOMS: atom_id res chain seq x y z
N CYS A 1 -0.12 -4.06 -4.10
CA CYS A 1 0.19 -2.85 -3.33
C CYS A 1 0.20 -3.18 -1.85
N VAL A 2 1.22 -2.76 -1.13
CA VAL A 2 1.43 -3.03 0.30
C VAL A 2 1.40 -1.73 1.11
N ASP A 3 1.05 -1.84 2.40
CA ASP A 3 1.07 -0.71 3.35
C ASP A 3 1.69 -1.16 4.68
N PRO A 4 3.01 -1.30 4.75
CA PRO A 4 3.72 -1.82 5.91
C PRO A 4 3.66 -0.89 7.12
N THR A 5 3.23 0.35 6.94
CA THR A 5 3.10 1.34 8.02
C THR A 5 1.75 1.24 8.75
N HIS A 6 0.83 0.43 8.23
CA HIS A 6 -0.52 0.24 8.75
C HIS A 6 -1.29 1.54 8.99
N ALA A 7 -1.04 2.57 8.15
CA ALA A 7 -1.62 3.89 8.27
C ALA A 7 -3.17 3.91 8.22
N HIS A 8 -3.80 2.79 7.86
CA HIS A 8 -5.24 2.69 7.62
C HIS A 8 -5.94 1.54 8.36
N ASP A 9 -5.56 1.22 9.60
CA ASP A 9 -6.17 0.14 10.42
C ASP A 9 -6.20 -1.24 9.71
N LYS A 10 -5.23 -1.49 8.85
CA LYS A 10 -5.12 -2.71 8.06
C LYS A 10 -4.50 -3.82 8.91
N PRO A 11 -5.04 -5.06 8.89
CA PRO A 11 -4.39 -6.18 9.57
C PRO A 11 -2.97 -6.41 9.01
N ALA A 12 -1.98 -6.53 9.89
CA ALA A 12 -0.57 -6.74 9.50
C ALA A 12 -0.38 -7.96 8.57
N ALA A 13 -1.19 -9.01 8.78
CA ALA A 13 -1.16 -10.21 7.98
C ALA A 13 -1.59 -10.00 6.51
N LEU A 14 -2.34 -8.94 6.19
CA LEU A 14 -2.84 -8.72 4.84
C LEU A 14 -1.72 -8.43 3.83
N ASP A 15 -0.67 -7.72 4.21
CA ASP A 15 0.46 -7.46 3.32
C ASP A 15 1.23 -8.72 2.98
N VAL A 16 1.46 -9.58 3.98
CA VAL A 16 2.08 -10.88 3.77
C VAL A 16 1.20 -11.75 2.88
N GLN A 17 -0.11 -11.78 3.12
CA GLN A 17 -1.08 -12.50 2.31
C GLN A 17 -1.07 -12.03 0.85
N LEU A 18 -1.00 -10.70 0.61
CA LEU A 18 -0.91 -10.12 -0.73
C LEU A 18 0.38 -10.55 -1.44
N LEU A 19 1.52 -10.52 -0.76
CA LEU A 19 2.79 -10.93 -1.34
C LEU A 19 2.80 -12.43 -1.66
N GLN A 20 2.32 -13.27 -0.77
CA GLN A 20 2.22 -14.72 -1.00
C GLN A 20 1.27 -15.06 -2.15
N ARG A 21 0.11 -14.41 -2.19
CA ARG A 21 -0.87 -14.59 -3.28
C ARG A 21 -0.29 -14.10 -4.61
N GLY A 22 0.36 -12.94 -4.59
CA GLY A 22 1.02 -12.35 -5.75
C GLY A 22 2.13 -13.26 -6.29
N ALA A 23 2.97 -13.80 -5.42
CA ALA A 23 4.03 -14.73 -5.81
C ALA A 23 3.47 -16.01 -6.46
N ALA A 24 2.41 -16.58 -5.87
CA ALA A 24 1.76 -17.76 -6.43
C ALA A 24 1.14 -17.49 -7.81
N LEU A 25 0.52 -16.31 -8.01
CA LEU A 25 -0.04 -15.90 -9.28
C LEU A 25 1.04 -15.62 -10.32
N ALA A 26 2.08 -14.88 -9.97
CA ALA A 26 3.22 -14.59 -10.87
C ALA A 26 3.85 -15.90 -11.37
N HIS A 27 4.14 -16.84 -10.46
CA HIS A 27 4.69 -18.15 -10.84
C HIS A 27 3.78 -18.90 -11.82
N ARG A 28 2.44 -18.91 -11.56
CA ARG A 28 1.49 -19.64 -12.43
C ARG A 28 1.30 -19.00 -13.80
N LEU A 29 1.43 -17.68 -13.88
CA LEU A 29 1.24 -16.91 -15.11
C LEU A 29 2.54 -16.66 -15.88
N GLY A 30 3.68 -17.10 -15.36
CA GLY A 30 5.00 -16.87 -15.97
C GLY A 30 5.42 -15.40 -15.96
N GLY A 31 4.94 -14.64 -14.96
CA GLY A 31 5.28 -13.24 -14.78
C GLY A 31 6.12 -13.00 -13.53
N GLU A 32 6.36 -11.73 -13.23
CA GLU A 32 7.15 -11.28 -12.08
C GLU A 32 6.25 -10.57 -11.05
N LEU A 33 6.60 -10.70 -9.77
CA LEU A 33 5.95 -9.98 -8.69
C LEU A 33 6.72 -8.70 -8.37
N HIS A 34 6.02 -7.57 -8.38
CA HIS A 34 6.53 -6.29 -7.90
C HIS A 34 5.71 -5.81 -6.71
N ALA A 35 6.37 -5.25 -5.68
CA ALA A 35 5.72 -4.60 -4.57
C ALA A 35 5.79 -3.08 -4.73
N VAL A 36 4.67 -2.39 -4.50
CA VAL A 36 4.61 -0.94 -4.49
C VAL A 36 4.03 -0.43 -3.18
N HIS A 37 4.70 0.53 -2.56
CA HIS A 37 4.19 1.34 -1.46
C HIS A 37 4.30 2.82 -1.81
N VAL A 38 3.23 3.56 -1.60
CA VAL A 38 3.20 5.02 -1.78
C VAL A 38 2.94 5.69 -0.44
N PHE A 39 3.98 6.35 0.08
CA PHE A 39 3.88 7.13 1.29
C PHE A 39 3.21 8.47 1.01
N SER A 40 2.09 8.73 1.68
CA SER A 40 1.40 10.03 1.61
C SER A 40 1.95 10.96 2.68
N VAL A 41 2.52 12.09 2.26
CA VAL A 41 2.84 13.16 3.22
C VAL A 41 1.52 13.77 3.68
N PRO A 42 1.23 13.79 5.00
CA PRO A 42 0.06 14.49 5.51
C PRO A 42 0.11 15.97 5.08
N ALA A 43 -0.96 16.45 4.44
CA ALA A 43 -1.06 17.88 4.16
C ALA A 43 -1.03 18.65 5.49
N PRO A 44 -0.27 19.75 5.60
CA PRO A 44 -0.35 20.59 6.77
C PRO A 44 -1.78 21.14 6.87
N VAL A 45 -2.57 20.56 7.75
CA VAL A 45 -3.88 21.09 8.08
C VAL A 45 -3.60 22.43 8.78
N GLY A 46 -4.24 23.50 8.30
CA GLY A 46 -4.12 24.83 8.92
C GLY A 46 -4.51 24.74 10.40
N VAL A 47 -3.50 24.71 11.26
CA VAL A 47 -3.64 24.31 12.66
C VAL A 47 -3.84 25.58 13.48
N ILE A 48 -5.04 25.76 14.03
CA ILE A 48 -5.35 26.79 15.02
C ILE A 48 -5.58 26.07 16.37
N GLY A 49 -4.83 26.47 17.41
CA GLY A 49 -5.03 25.98 18.77
C GLY A 49 -4.31 24.68 19.14
N ASP A 50 -4.96 23.82 19.91
CA ASP A 50 -4.39 22.61 20.52
C ASP A 50 -3.78 21.60 19.51
N ALA A 51 -4.20 21.68 18.25
CA ALA A 51 -3.63 20.87 17.18
C ALA A 51 -2.18 21.27 16.81
N TYR A 52 -1.73 22.49 17.16
CA TYR A 52 -0.33 22.90 16.98
C TYR A 52 0.62 22.09 17.87
N ILE A 53 0.19 21.77 19.09
CA ILE A 53 0.96 20.95 20.03
C ILE A 53 1.08 19.51 19.52
N ALA A 54 0.01 18.98 18.96
CA ALA A 54 0.01 17.63 18.36
C ALA A 54 0.90 17.55 17.12
N ALA A 55 0.92 18.59 16.29
CA ALA A 55 1.79 18.67 15.12
C ALA A 55 3.28 18.78 15.49
N ALA A 56 3.60 19.48 16.59
CA ALA A 56 4.95 19.60 17.11
C ALA A 56 5.51 18.28 17.70
N ALA A 57 4.63 17.34 18.08
CA ALA A 57 5.00 16.03 18.59
C ALA A 57 5.18 14.98 17.47
N MET A 58 4.86 15.31 16.21
CA MET A 58 5.05 14.40 15.07
C MET A 58 6.53 14.33 14.68
N PRO A 59 7.05 13.14 14.34
CA PRO A 59 8.42 13.04 13.85
C PRO A 59 8.55 13.85 12.55
N PRO A 60 9.76 14.36 12.25
CA PRO A 60 10.05 15.01 10.99
C PRO A 60 9.60 14.14 9.81
N VAL A 61 9.06 14.76 8.78
CA VAL A 61 8.55 14.05 7.59
C VAL A 61 9.61 13.13 6.99
N GLU A 62 10.86 13.59 6.96
CA GLU A 62 12.00 12.84 6.45
C GLU A 62 12.22 11.52 7.23
N GLN A 63 12.10 11.56 8.55
CA GLN A 63 12.22 10.36 9.39
C GLN A 63 11.06 9.39 9.13
N SER A 64 9.84 9.91 8.97
CA SER A 64 8.65 9.11 8.67
C SER A 64 8.76 8.44 7.29
N VAL A 65 9.28 9.15 6.30
CA VAL A 65 9.55 8.63 4.95
C VAL A 65 10.58 7.50 5.02
N GLU A 66 11.68 7.70 5.73
CA GLU A 66 12.74 6.68 5.83
C GLU A 66 12.28 5.44 6.61
N GLN A 67 11.52 5.62 7.68
CA GLN A 67 10.91 4.50 8.40
C GLN A 67 9.96 3.69 7.52
N ALA A 68 9.10 4.37 6.74
CA ALA A 68 8.19 3.72 5.82
C ALA A 68 8.92 2.99 4.68
N ARG A 69 9.98 3.62 4.15
CA ARG A 69 10.88 3.00 3.16
C ARG A 69 11.48 1.71 3.71
N LYS A 70 12.11 1.81 4.88
CA LYS A 70 12.73 0.66 5.54
C LYS A 70 11.72 -0.46 5.77
N ALA A 71 10.53 -0.15 6.30
CA ALA A 71 9.48 -1.13 6.55
C ALA A 71 9.02 -1.83 5.25
N CYS A 72 8.92 -1.09 4.14
CA CYS A 72 8.57 -1.63 2.83
C CYS A 72 9.61 -2.63 2.32
N PHE A 73 10.89 -2.29 2.37
CA PHE A 73 11.96 -3.17 1.93
C PHE A 73 12.15 -4.37 2.86
N ASP A 74 12.00 -4.18 4.17
CA ASP A 74 12.08 -5.28 5.16
C ASP A 74 10.95 -6.29 4.96
N LEU A 75 9.72 -5.81 4.73
CA LEU A 75 8.57 -6.67 4.42
C LEU A 75 8.81 -7.49 3.14
N ALA A 76 9.26 -6.84 2.08
CA ALA A 76 9.52 -7.48 0.79
C ALA A 76 10.63 -8.54 0.92
N ARG A 77 11.74 -8.20 1.57
CA ARG A 77 12.86 -9.11 1.83
C ARG A 77 12.44 -10.32 2.66
N ALA A 78 11.64 -10.12 3.71
CA ALA A 78 11.12 -11.20 4.55
C ALA A 78 10.21 -12.17 3.77
N ASN A 79 9.65 -11.74 2.64
CA ASN A 79 8.83 -12.56 1.75
C ASN A 79 9.54 -12.99 0.46
N GLY A 80 10.88 -12.87 0.42
CA GLY A 80 11.70 -13.36 -0.68
C GLY A 80 11.66 -12.51 -1.96
N LEU A 81 11.16 -11.26 -1.88
CA LEU A 81 11.11 -10.37 -3.04
C LEU A 81 12.45 -9.64 -3.22
N PRO A 82 13.05 -9.65 -4.44
CA PRO A 82 14.27 -8.92 -4.74
C PRO A 82 14.08 -7.39 -4.59
N ALA A 83 15.15 -6.68 -4.25
CA ALA A 83 15.07 -5.24 -3.98
C ALA A 83 14.71 -4.40 -5.22
N ASP A 84 15.10 -4.82 -6.40
CA ASP A 84 14.77 -4.21 -7.68
C ASP A 84 13.30 -4.36 -8.09
N HIS A 85 12.59 -5.29 -7.46
CA HIS A 85 11.14 -5.44 -7.59
C HIS A 85 10.34 -4.66 -6.53
N VAL A 86 11.00 -3.83 -5.71
CA VAL A 86 10.36 -3.03 -4.67
C VAL A 86 10.34 -1.56 -5.04
N HIS A 87 9.15 -1.00 -5.17
CA HIS A 87 8.94 0.40 -5.57
C HIS A 87 8.37 1.19 -4.39
N PHE A 88 9.18 2.08 -3.85
CA PHE A 88 8.78 3.04 -2.82
C PHE A 88 8.66 4.43 -3.42
N ARG A 89 7.49 5.05 -3.26
CA ARG A 89 7.21 6.40 -3.75
C ARG A 89 6.68 7.29 -2.64
N VAL A 90 6.93 8.59 -2.75
CA VAL A 90 6.31 9.62 -1.91
C VAL A 90 5.37 10.42 -2.78
N GLY A 91 4.07 10.46 -2.44
CA GLY A 91 3.11 11.16 -3.26
C GLY A 91 1.65 10.82 -2.97
N VAL A 92 0.84 10.78 -4.03
CA VAL A 92 -0.60 10.51 -3.96
C VAL A 92 -0.86 9.05 -4.36
N PRO A 93 -1.27 8.16 -3.42
CA PRO A 93 -1.35 6.72 -3.67
C PRO A 93 -2.10 6.34 -4.95
N ALA A 94 -3.32 6.85 -5.15
CA ALA A 94 -4.11 6.50 -6.33
C ALA A 94 -3.44 6.88 -7.66
N ARG A 95 -2.71 8.00 -7.71
CA ARG A 95 -1.99 8.45 -8.90
C ARG A 95 -0.70 7.65 -9.11
N ASP A 96 0.07 7.50 -8.05
CA ASP A 96 1.43 6.97 -8.15
C ASP A 96 1.44 5.44 -8.30
N ILE A 97 0.40 4.73 -7.79
CA ILE A 97 0.16 3.32 -8.10
C ILE A 97 -0.13 3.13 -9.59
N VAL A 98 -0.98 3.98 -10.18
CA VAL A 98 -1.30 3.93 -11.61
C VAL A 98 -0.05 4.21 -12.46
N ALA A 99 0.76 5.20 -12.07
CA ALA A 99 2.01 5.50 -12.76
C ALA A 99 2.97 4.31 -12.70
N GLN A 100 3.15 3.70 -11.52
CA GLN A 100 4.02 2.53 -11.36
C GLN A 100 3.52 1.33 -12.18
N ALA A 101 2.20 1.08 -12.19
CA ALA A 101 1.64 -0.02 -12.97
C ALA A 101 1.92 0.14 -14.47
N ARG A 102 1.91 1.37 -14.99
CA ARG A 102 2.28 1.68 -16.38
C ARG A 102 3.76 1.53 -16.64
N GLU A 103 4.62 1.97 -15.73
CA GLU A 103 6.09 1.92 -15.87
C GLU A 103 6.60 0.48 -15.99
N ILE A 104 5.98 -0.47 -15.28
CA ILE A 104 6.39 -1.88 -15.32
C ILE A 104 5.51 -2.72 -16.24
N ASP A 105 4.61 -2.11 -17.01
CA ASP A 105 3.63 -2.80 -17.88
C ASP A 105 2.85 -3.90 -17.13
N ALA A 106 2.35 -3.56 -15.95
CA ALA A 106 1.66 -4.50 -15.10
C ALA A 106 0.39 -5.04 -15.75
N SER A 107 0.22 -6.35 -15.79
CA SER A 107 -1.01 -7.02 -16.26
C SER A 107 -2.05 -7.23 -15.17
N LEU A 108 -1.63 -7.14 -13.90
CA LEU A 108 -2.50 -7.32 -12.74
C LEU A 108 -1.99 -6.50 -11.55
N VAL A 109 -2.88 -5.78 -10.88
CA VAL A 109 -2.60 -5.11 -9.60
C VAL A 109 -3.38 -5.79 -8.49
N LEU A 110 -2.67 -6.26 -7.45
CA LEU A 110 -3.27 -6.78 -6.22
C LEU A 110 -3.34 -5.68 -5.16
N MET A 111 -4.52 -5.49 -4.58
CA MET A 111 -4.78 -4.51 -3.53
C MET A 111 -5.52 -5.16 -2.37
N GLY A 112 -5.26 -4.71 -1.15
CA GLY A 112 -6.00 -5.13 0.03
C GLY A 112 -7.31 -4.35 0.19
N ALA A 113 -8.39 -5.03 0.55
CA ALA A 113 -9.60 -4.38 1.03
C ALA A 113 -9.40 -3.92 2.48
N VAL A 114 -9.76 -2.68 2.77
CA VAL A 114 -9.75 -2.15 4.15
C VAL A 114 -11.16 -2.21 4.70
N SER A 115 -11.34 -2.88 5.84
CA SER A 115 -12.61 -2.84 6.58
C SER A 115 -12.60 -1.60 7.47
N ARG A 116 -13.44 -0.60 7.19
CA ARG A 116 -13.72 0.44 8.18
C ARG A 116 -14.59 -0.18 9.28
N ARG A 117 -14.15 -0.08 10.54
CA ARG A 117 -14.85 -0.56 11.73
C ARG A 117 -16.34 -0.24 11.66
N ARG A 118 -17.20 -1.26 11.87
CA ARG A 118 -18.66 -1.20 12.09
C ARG A 118 -19.62 -1.18 10.90
N LEU A 119 -19.18 -1.40 9.67
CA LEU A 119 -20.15 -1.66 8.60
C LEU A 119 -19.91 -3.08 8.08
N GLU A 120 -20.92 -3.92 8.09
CA GLU A 120 -20.93 -5.29 7.56
C GLU A 120 -20.70 -5.36 6.04
N ARG A 121 -20.27 -4.26 5.43
CA ARG A 121 -19.97 -4.12 4.02
C ARG A 121 -18.47 -3.90 3.82
N TRP A 122 -17.88 -4.79 3.06
CA TRP A 122 -16.52 -4.66 2.55
C TRP A 122 -16.48 -3.51 1.55
N PHE A 123 -15.69 -2.49 1.84
CA PHE A 123 -15.44 -1.41 0.89
C PHE A 123 -14.09 -1.64 0.22
N VAL A 124 -14.07 -1.49 -1.08
CA VAL A 124 -12.84 -1.20 -1.82
C VAL A 124 -12.34 0.13 -1.24
N GLY A 125 -11.14 0.19 -0.66
CA GLY A 125 -10.66 1.41 0.01
C GLY A 125 -10.60 2.60 -0.95
N SER A 126 -10.68 3.82 -0.43
CA SER A 126 -10.71 5.05 -1.24
C SER A 126 -9.55 5.18 -2.24
N THR A 127 -8.36 4.68 -1.89
CA THR A 127 -7.22 4.61 -2.81
C THR A 127 -7.49 3.66 -3.97
N ALA A 128 -8.07 2.48 -3.68
CA ALA A 128 -8.39 1.51 -4.71
C ALA A 128 -9.52 2.02 -5.61
N GLU A 129 -10.58 2.59 -5.05
CA GLU A 129 -11.67 3.21 -5.83
C GLU A 129 -11.13 4.31 -6.75
N ALA A 130 -10.29 5.20 -6.25
CA ALA A 130 -9.72 6.29 -7.04
C ALA A 130 -8.69 5.82 -8.11
N ALA A 131 -8.13 4.63 -7.96
CA ALA A 131 -7.19 4.04 -8.91
C ALA A 131 -7.87 3.16 -9.96
N LEU A 132 -9.00 2.50 -9.62
CA LEU A 132 -9.65 1.48 -10.44
C LEU A 132 -9.92 1.94 -11.88
N ASP A 133 -10.52 3.12 -12.06
CA ASP A 133 -10.89 3.65 -13.38
C ASP A 133 -9.67 4.09 -14.22
N ARG A 134 -8.48 4.14 -13.62
CA ARG A 134 -7.26 4.70 -14.23
C ARG A 134 -6.16 3.67 -14.43
N LEU A 135 -6.28 2.50 -13.82
CA LEU A 135 -5.32 1.41 -13.96
C LEU A 135 -5.37 0.84 -15.38
N PRO A 136 -4.21 0.55 -16.00
CA PRO A 136 -4.14 0.02 -17.36
C PRO A 136 -4.42 -1.49 -17.44
N CYS A 137 -4.68 -2.14 -16.30
CA CYS A 137 -4.72 -3.59 -16.18
C CYS A 137 -5.84 -4.06 -15.22
N ASN A 138 -6.00 -5.37 -15.08
CA ASN A 138 -6.94 -5.96 -14.14
C ASN A 138 -6.56 -5.67 -12.69
N VAL A 139 -7.56 -5.66 -11.81
CA VAL A 139 -7.39 -5.46 -10.38
C VAL A 139 -7.96 -6.63 -9.60
N TRP A 140 -7.17 -7.17 -8.69
CA TRP A 140 -7.59 -8.17 -7.72
C TRP A 140 -7.63 -7.54 -6.34
N VAL A 141 -8.80 -7.53 -5.71
CA VAL A 141 -8.97 -7.02 -4.34
C VAL A 141 -9.02 -8.19 -3.37
N GLU A 142 -8.01 -8.28 -2.51
CA GLU A 142 -7.91 -9.32 -1.49
C GLU A 142 -8.52 -8.86 -0.17
N LYS A 143 -9.35 -9.70 0.42
CA LYS A 143 -9.89 -9.47 1.77
C LYS A 143 -8.91 -10.01 2.81
N PRO A 144 -8.81 -9.36 4.00
CA PRO A 144 -8.11 -9.97 5.11
C PRO A 144 -8.68 -11.36 5.40
N GLY A 145 -7.82 -12.36 5.51
CA GLY A 145 -8.24 -13.69 5.96
C GLY A 145 -8.94 -13.58 7.31
N VAL A 146 -10.06 -14.28 7.47
CA VAL A 146 -10.65 -14.47 8.79
C VAL A 146 -9.66 -15.34 9.55
N ALA A 147 -9.08 -14.80 10.63
CA ALA A 147 -8.31 -15.64 11.55
C ALA A 147 -9.25 -16.73 12.08
N ALA A 148 -8.93 -17.98 11.75
CA ALA A 148 -9.64 -19.14 12.28
C ALA A 148 -9.34 -19.28 13.78
#